data_b301a3def242c50a76eb227d28796694
#
_entry.id   b301a3def242c50a76eb227d28796694
#
_cell.length_a   1.000
_cell.length_b   1.000
_cell.length_c   1.000
_cell.angle_alpha   90.00
_cell.angle_beta   90.00
_cell.angle_gamma   90.00
#
_symmetry.space_group_name_H-M   'P 1'
#
loop_
_entity.id
_entity.type
_entity.pdbx_description
1 polymer ?
#
loop_
_entity_poly.entity_id
_entity_poly.type
_entity_poly.pdbx_seq_one_letter_code
_entity_poly.pdbx_strand_id
1 'polypeptide(L)'
;LFFIACSSNDISLLPEKVSPDVYKVLLENEDIKILEVTFAPGQSDNMHEHYPATVYIVEGGKAQVTLPDGTVNEINPPSDFILHNPEKAKHQVKNIGDNTMKIILFERKNTRAVADTKEELILPEEVSPDVYKVLLDNEEVKVTQVTFEPGQGDEMHQHGVMSIYGITGGKLQNTSPDGTVREMEVPDGFV
;
A
#
# COMPACT_ATOMS: atom_id res chain seq x y z
N LEU A 1 -22.69 -35.03 -4.10
CA LEU A 1 -22.67 -34.03 -2.98
C LEU A 1 -21.61 -32.99 -3.34
N PHE A 2 -22.07 -31.81 -3.79
CA PHE A 2 -21.19 -30.68 -4.04
C PHE A 2 -20.96 -29.95 -2.71
N PHE A 3 -19.75 -29.96 -2.22
CA PHE A 3 -19.34 -29.05 -1.15
C PHE A 3 -19.11 -27.66 -1.76
N ILE A 4 -20.02 -26.76 -1.54
CA ILE A 4 -19.80 -25.33 -1.74
C ILE A 4 -18.89 -24.93 -0.59
N ALA A 5 -17.62 -24.70 -0.86
CA ALA A 5 -16.73 -24.01 0.04
C ALA A 5 -17.22 -22.56 0.12
N CYS A 6 -17.99 -22.28 1.14
CA CYS A 6 -18.33 -20.91 1.52
C CYS A 6 -17.04 -20.31 2.11
N SER A 7 -16.31 -19.54 1.34
CA SER A 7 -15.25 -18.69 1.88
C SER A 7 -15.92 -17.56 2.66
N SER A 8 -16.29 -17.83 3.92
CA SER A 8 -16.62 -16.77 4.85
C SER A 8 -15.35 -15.94 5.05
N ASN A 9 -15.34 -14.71 4.55
CA ASN A 9 -14.41 -13.72 5.05
C ASN A 9 -14.71 -13.57 6.54
N ASP A 10 -13.86 -14.13 7.37
CA ASP A 10 -14.03 -14.03 8.82
C ASP A 10 -13.62 -12.61 9.25
N ILE A 11 -14.59 -11.69 9.18
CA ILE A 11 -14.46 -10.28 9.56
C ILE A 11 -13.92 -10.13 10.99
N SER A 12 -14.02 -11.19 11.80
CA SER A 12 -13.55 -11.20 13.19
C SER A 12 -12.03 -11.13 13.32
N LEU A 13 -11.27 -11.48 12.26
CA LEU A 13 -9.81 -11.52 12.27
C LEU A 13 -9.14 -10.38 11.49
N LEU A 14 -9.90 -9.37 11.05
CA LEU A 14 -9.29 -8.21 10.38
C LEU A 14 -8.35 -7.46 11.34
N PRO A 15 -7.16 -7.03 10.88
CA PRO A 15 -6.12 -6.45 11.74
C PRO A 15 -6.60 -5.25 12.54
N GLU A 16 -7.33 -4.32 11.93
CA GLU A 16 -7.88 -3.13 12.58
C GLU A 16 -8.99 -3.44 13.62
N LYS A 17 -9.52 -4.67 13.61
CA LYS A 17 -10.51 -5.12 14.60
C LYS A 17 -9.86 -5.79 15.81
N VAL A 18 -8.80 -6.56 15.56
CA VAL A 18 -8.14 -7.33 16.64
C VAL A 18 -6.97 -6.57 17.26
N SER A 19 -6.42 -5.56 16.59
CA SER A 19 -5.28 -4.74 17.05
C SER A 19 -5.42 -3.27 16.62
N PRO A 20 -6.49 -2.56 17.07
CA PRO A 20 -6.77 -1.18 16.64
C PRO A 20 -5.74 -0.15 17.09
N ASP A 21 -4.88 -0.50 18.03
CA ASP A 21 -3.75 0.31 18.51
C ASP A 21 -2.53 0.25 17.57
N VAL A 22 -2.50 -0.73 16.66
CA VAL A 22 -1.46 -0.94 15.67
C VAL A 22 -1.93 -0.51 14.29
N TYR A 23 -3.17 -0.84 13.93
CA TYR A 23 -3.72 -0.67 12.58
C TYR A 23 -4.76 0.45 12.51
N LYS A 24 -4.48 1.46 11.70
CA LYS A 24 -5.37 2.57 11.41
C LYS A 24 -5.84 2.51 9.97
N VAL A 25 -7.15 2.46 9.74
CA VAL A 25 -7.74 2.56 8.40
C VAL A 25 -7.60 4.00 7.92
N LEU A 26 -6.90 4.21 6.80
CA LEU A 26 -6.77 5.50 6.13
C LEU A 26 -7.86 5.69 5.08
N LEU A 27 -8.14 4.66 4.31
CA LEU A 27 -9.18 4.64 3.29
C LEU A 27 -9.76 3.23 3.16
N GLU A 28 -11.06 3.14 3.00
CA GLU A 28 -11.72 1.87 2.67
C GLU A 28 -12.92 2.13 1.76
N ASN A 29 -13.03 1.32 0.70
CA ASN A 29 -14.20 1.23 -0.17
C ASN A 29 -14.50 -0.24 -0.52
N GLU A 30 -15.30 -0.49 -1.56
CA GLU A 30 -15.65 -1.86 -1.97
C GLU A 30 -14.45 -2.66 -2.51
N ASP A 31 -13.47 -2.00 -3.13
CA ASP A 31 -12.38 -2.63 -3.86
C ASP A 31 -11.07 -2.68 -3.07
N ILE A 32 -10.77 -1.64 -2.30
CA ILE A 32 -9.50 -1.47 -1.60
C ILE A 32 -9.68 -1.06 -0.14
N LYS A 33 -8.66 -1.38 0.66
CA LYS A 33 -8.43 -0.83 1.99
C LYS A 33 -6.98 -0.41 2.12
N ILE A 34 -6.73 0.80 2.61
CA ILE A 34 -5.39 1.30 2.92
C ILE A 34 -5.26 1.43 4.42
N LEU A 35 -4.23 0.77 4.97
CA LEU A 35 -3.93 0.76 6.40
C LEU A 35 -2.58 1.41 6.67
N GLU A 36 -2.53 2.26 7.66
CA GLU A 36 -1.29 2.66 8.33
C GLU A 36 -1.07 1.72 9.51
N VAL A 37 0.11 1.13 9.58
CA VAL A 37 0.52 0.18 10.62
C VAL A 37 1.70 0.77 11.36
N THR A 38 1.62 0.83 12.69
CA THR A 38 2.69 1.34 13.52
C THR A 38 2.96 0.42 14.69
N PHE A 39 4.20 -0.04 14.80
CA PHE A 39 4.66 -0.84 15.93
C PHE A 39 5.72 -0.06 16.73
N ALA A 40 5.43 0.28 17.95
CA ALA A 40 6.45 0.75 18.88
C ALA A 40 7.44 -0.39 19.24
N PRO A 41 8.65 -0.09 19.74
CA PRO A 41 9.56 -1.10 20.23
C PRO A 41 8.91 -2.06 21.25
N GLY A 42 9.01 -3.36 20.97
CA GLY A 42 8.43 -4.42 21.80
C GLY A 42 6.93 -4.66 21.61
N GLN A 43 6.22 -3.80 20.86
CA GLN A 43 4.78 -3.93 20.59
C GLN A 43 4.50 -5.15 19.70
N SER A 44 3.40 -5.81 19.96
CA SER A 44 2.90 -6.97 19.21
C SER A 44 1.42 -6.73 18.88
N ASP A 45 1.01 -7.20 17.74
CA ASP A 45 -0.41 -7.33 17.41
C ASP A 45 -0.97 -8.70 17.81
N ASN A 46 -2.24 -8.94 17.51
CA ASN A 46 -2.89 -10.24 17.63
C ASN A 46 -2.87 -10.98 16.30
N MET A 47 -3.00 -12.31 16.33
CA MET A 47 -3.17 -13.12 15.11
C MET A 47 -4.33 -12.57 14.28
N HIS A 48 -4.06 -12.23 13.03
CA HIS A 48 -5.01 -11.57 12.12
C HIS A 48 -4.85 -12.06 10.68
N GLU A 49 -5.74 -11.63 9.81
CA GLU A 49 -5.77 -12.02 8.40
C GLU A 49 -5.85 -10.77 7.51
N HIS A 50 -5.00 -10.73 6.48
CA HIS A 50 -4.96 -9.71 5.43
C HIS A 50 -5.59 -10.19 4.14
N TYR A 51 -6.18 -9.27 3.39
CA TYR A 51 -6.41 -9.45 1.96
C TYR A 51 -5.07 -9.48 1.20
N PRO A 52 -5.05 -9.91 -0.08
CA PRO A 52 -3.90 -9.67 -0.94
C PRO A 52 -3.45 -8.21 -0.85
N ALA A 53 -2.17 -7.98 -0.66
CA ALA A 53 -1.70 -6.64 -0.33
C ALA A 53 -0.36 -6.27 -0.96
N THR A 54 -0.21 -5.01 -1.30
CA THR A 54 1.09 -4.37 -1.51
C THR A 54 1.50 -3.68 -0.22
N VAL A 55 2.70 -3.98 0.24
CA VAL A 55 3.29 -3.49 1.48
C VAL A 55 4.39 -2.50 1.15
N TYR A 56 4.33 -1.32 1.73
CA TYR A 56 5.40 -0.32 1.68
C TYR A 56 5.92 -0.06 3.09
N ILE A 57 7.20 -0.31 3.32
CA ILE A 57 7.87 -0.09 4.60
C ILE A 57 8.38 1.35 4.64
N VAL A 58 7.69 2.24 5.34
CA VAL A 58 8.12 3.65 5.53
C VAL A 58 9.32 3.70 6.47
N GLU A 59 9.20 3.06 7.63
CA GLU A 59 10.27 2.92 8.63
C GLU A 59 10.48 1.44 8.91
N GLY A 60 11.64 0.92 8.50
CA GLY A 60 12.02 -0.46 8.68
C GLY A 60 12.44 -0.81 10.11
N GLY A 61 12.73 -2.08 10.35
CA GLY A 61 13.18 -2.56 11.65
C GLY A 61 13.08 -4.08 11.79
N LYS A 62 13.50 -4.59 12.93
CA LYS A 62 13.44 -6.02 13.23
C LYS A 62 12.06 -6.43 13.71
N ALA A 63 11.48 -7.43 13.07
CA ALA A 63 10.22 -7.99 13.47
C ALA A 63 10.27 -9.52 13.57
N GLN A 64 9.44 -10.06 14.43
CA GLN A 64 9.15 -11.47 14.54
C GLN A 64 7.75 -11.71 13.98
N VAL A 65 7.64 -12.63 13.03
CA VAL A 65 6.38 -13.03 12.40
C VAL A 65 6.05 -14.44 12.82
N THR A 66 4.90 -14.62 13.49
CA THR A 66 4.39 -15.91 13.92
C THR A 66 3.27 -16.36 13.00
N LEU A 67 3.41 -17.53 12.40
CA LEU A 67 2.41 -18.16 11.54
C LEU A 67 1.35 -18.94 12.35
N PRO A 68 0.20 -19.30 11.75
CA PRO A 68 -0.86 -20.04 12.45
C PRO A 68 -0.45 -21.40 13.00
N ASP A 69 0.56 -22.03 12.42
CA ASP A 69 1.11 -23.32 12.88
C ASP A 69 2.13 -23.17 14.03
N GLY A 70 2.36 -21.94 14.49
CA GLY A 70 3.34 -21.62 15.55
C GLY A 70 4.77 -21.41 15.03
N THR A 71 5.02 -21.53 13.74
CA THR A 71 6.32 -21.19 13.13
C THR A 71 6.63 -19.73 13.35
N VAL A 72 7.85 -19.44 13.77
CA VAL A 72 8.34 -18.10 14.06
C VAL A 72 9.50 -17.75 13.13
N ASN A 73 9.37 -16.65 12.39
CA ASN A 73 10.40 -16.13 11.52
C ASN A 73 10.81 -14.72 11.97
N GLU A 74 12.12 -14.45 11.94
CA GLU A 74 12.64 -13.10 12.15
C GLU A 74 12.94 -12.46 10.81
N ILE A 75 12.53 -11.21 10.65
CA ILE A 75 12.76 -10.39 9.46
C ILE A 75 13.35 -9.04 9.86
N ASN A 76 14.04 -8.40 8.93
CA ASN A 76 14.59 -7.06 9.13
C ASN A 76 14.47 -6.25 7.83
N PRO A 77 13.24 -5.90 7.40
CA PRO A 77 13.06 -5.11 6.19
C PRO A 77 13.65 -3.72 6.37
N PRO A 78 14.39 -3.20 5.36
CA PRO A 78 14.85 -1.81 5.38
C PRO A 78 13.68 -0.84 5.14
N SER A 79 13.88 0.44 5.42
CA SER A 79 12.98 1.50 4.93
C SER A 79 12.97 1.52 3.40
N ASP A 80 11.89 2.02 2.82
CA ASP A 80 11.62 2.07 1.37
C ASP A 80 11.54 0.70 0.68
N PHE A 81 11.39 -0.37 1.46
CA PHE A 81 11.19 -1.71 0.91
C PHE A 81 9.73 -1.92 0.50
N ILE A 82 9.55 -2.55 -0.67
CA ILE A 82 8.24 -2.88 -1.22
C ILE A 82 8.13 -4.40 -1.41
N LEU A 83 6.97 -4.92 -1.02
CA LEU A 83 6.59 -6.31 -1.19
C LEU A 83 5.15 -6.36 -1.72
N HIS A 84 4.87 -7.23 -2.68
CA HIS A 84 3.52 -7.59 -3.08
C HIS A 84 3.24 -9.05 -2.72
N ASN A 85 2.18 -9.28 -1.96
CA ASN A 85 1.66 -10.60 -1.66
C ASN A 85 0.31 -10.78 -2.37
N PRO A 86 0.24 -11.63 -3.40
CA PRO A 86 -0.98 -11.85 -4.18
C PRO A 86 -2.04 -12.68 -3.45
N GLU A 87 -1.68 -13.28 -2.32
CA GLU A 87 -2.55 -14.15 -1.55
C GLU A 87 -2.92 -13.54 -0.19
N LYS A 88 -4.00 -14.04 0.40
CA LYS A 88 -4.34 -13.72 1.80
C LYS A 88 -3.24 -14.24 2.72
N ALA A 89 -2.88 -13.43 3.70
CA ALA A 89 -1.88 -13.78 4.71
C ALA A 89 -2.50 -13.82 6.11
N LYS A 90 -2.12 -14.81 6.91
CA LYS A 90 -2.51 -14.89 8.31
C LYS A 90 -1.28 -15.01 9.18
N HIS A 91 -1.13 -14.07 10.12
CA HIS A 91 0.04 -14.02 10.99
C HIS A 91 -0.20 -13.14 12.23
N GLN A 92 0.78 -13.16 13.12
CA GLN A 92 0.98 -12.20 14.19
C GLN A 92 2.37 -11.59 14.03
N VAL A 93 2.51 -10.29 14.29
CA VAL A 93 3.79 -9.57 14.19
C VAL A 93 4.16 -8.98 15.54
N LYS A 94 5.45 -9.00 15.87
CA LYS A 94 6.03 -8.30 17.00
C LYS A 94 7.25 -7.53 16.57
N ASN A 95 7.29 -6.26 16.90
CA ASN A 95 8.51 -5.46 16.76
C ASN A 95 9.52 -5.89 17.83
N ILE A 96 10.63 -6.48 17.42
CA ILE A 96 11.73 -6.94 18.30
C ILE A 96 12.96 -6.03 18.21
N GLY A 97 12.84 -4.91 17.45
CA GLY A 97 13.86 -3.87 17.36
C GLY A 97 13.70 -2.81 18.44
N ASP A 98 14.54 -1.79 18.36
CA ASP A 98 14.62 -0.65 19.28
C ASP A 98 14.04 0.65 18.70
N ASN A 99 13.61 0.63 17.44
CA ASN A 99 12.96 1.74 16.75
C ASN A 99 11.49 1.44 16.43
N THR A 100 10.70 2.48 16.22
CA THR A 100 9.34 2.35 15.69
C THR A 100 9.39 1.85 14.25
N MET A 101 8.52 0.92 13.90
CA MET A 101 8.27 0.51 12.52
C MET A 101 6.99 1.14 12.01
N LYS A 102 7.03 1.68 10.78
CA LYS A 102 5.85 2.23 10.10
C LYS A 102 5.69 1.63 8.72
N ILE A 103 4.48 1.16 8.43
CA ILE A 103 4.18 0.40 7.21
C ILE A 103 2.86 0.92 6.64
N ILE A 104 2.76 1.00 5.32
CA ILE A 104 1.51 1.24 4.60
C ILE A 104 1.13 -0.02 3.83
N LEU A 105 -0.09 -0.47 4.05
CA LEU A 105 -0.66 -1.62 3.36
C LEU A 105 -1.75 -1.15 2.40
N PHE A 106 -1.64 -1.58 1.15
CA PHE A 106 -2.67 -1.42 0.13
C PHE A 106 -3.31 -2.79 -0.08
N GLU A 107 -4.40 -3.06 0.63
CA GLU A 107 -5.14 -4.31 0.56
C GLU A 107 -6.15 -4.28 -0.59
N ARG A 108 -6.19 -5.34 -1.39
CA ARG A 108 -7.14 -5.52 -2.47
C ARG A 108 -8.28 -6.45 -2.02
N LYS A 109 -9.46 -5.91 -1.77
CA LYS A 109 -10.65 -6.64 -1.28
C LYS A 109 -11.33 -7.44 -2.39
N ASN A 110 -11.33 -6.90 -3.60
CA ASN A 110 -11.91 -7.50 -4.79
C ASN A 110 -10.84 -7.77 -5.84
N THR A 111 -10.93 -8.95 -6.46
CA THR A 111 -10.07 -9.37 -7.59
C THR A 111 -10.71 -9.01 -8.94
N ARG A 112 -11.56 -7.98 -9.00
CA ARG A 112 -12.05 -7.51 -10.29
C ARG A 112 -10.87 -7.15 -11.16
N ALA A 113 -10.74 -7.86 -12.29
CA ALA A 113 -9.86 -7.38 -13.35
C ALA A 113 -10.35 -5.97 -13.71
N VAL A 114 -9.49 -4.97 -13.54
CA VAL A 114 -9.73 -3.66 -14.13
C VAL A 114 -9.89 -3.93 -15.62
N ALA A 115 -11.00 -3.49 -16.20
CA ALA A 115 -11.24 -3.68 -17.63
C ALA A 115 -10.02 -3.10 -18.36
N ASP A 116 -9.33 -3.98 -19.07
CA ASP A 116 -8.21 -3.62 -19.92
C ASP A 116 -8.74 -2.63 -20.98
N THR A 117 -8.64 -1.35 -20.69
CA THR A 117 -8.91 -0.33 -21.69
C THR A 117 -7.75 -0.42 -22.66
N LYS A 118 -7.99 -0.96 -23.85
CA LYS A 118 -7.02 -1.08 -24.95
C LYS A 118 -6.55 0.28 -25.50
N GLU A 119 -6.66 1.34 -24.72
CA GLU A 119 -6.05 2.62 -25.03
C GLU A 119 -4.56 2.54 -24.70
N GLU A 120 -3.74 2.87 -25.67
CA GLU A 120 -2.31 3.04 -25.49
C GLU A 120 -2.11 4.29 -24.61
N LEU A 121 -1.89 4.05 -23.31
CA LEU A 121 -1.69 5.13 -22.35
C LEU A 121 -0.32 5.76 -22.56
N ILE A 122 -0.26 7.09 -22.50
CA ILE A 122 1.02 7.81 -22.36
C ILE A 122 1.44 7.66 -20.89
N LEU A 123 2.38 6.78 -20.62
CA LEU A 123 2.78 6.46 -19.25
C LEU A 123 3.68 7.55 -18.65
N PRO A 124 3.44 7.95 -17.40
CA PRO A 124 4.21 9.00 -16.74
C PRO A 124 5.72 8.70 -16.66
N GLU A 125 6.10 7.46 -16.39
CA GLU A 125 7.50 7.03 -16.33
C GLU A 125 8.23 7.04 -17.69
N GLU A 126 7.49 7.07 -18.80
CA GLU A 126 8.07 7.17 -20.14
C GLU A 126 8.32 8.64 -20.55
N VAL A 127 7.44 9.56 -20.15
CA VAL A 127 7.53 10.96 -20.55
C VAL A 127 8.21 11.84 -19.49
N SER A 128 8.25 11.41 -18.24
CA SER A 128 8.87 12.14 -17.12
C SER A 128 9.64 11.20 -16.19
N PRO A 129 10.67 10.47 -16.68
CA PRO A 129 11.39 9.44 -15.90
C PRO A 129 12.20 10.00 -14.72
N ASP A 130 12.47 11.29 -14.67
CA ASP A 130 13.11 11.99 -13.56
C ASP A 130 12.16 12.29 -12.39
N VAL A 131 10.84 12.23 -12.64
CA VAL A 131 9.77 12.37 -11.62
C VAL A 131 9.25 11.02 -11.19
N TYR A 132 9.07 10.08 -12.13
CA TYR A 132 8.41 8.79 -11.93
C TYR A 132 9.39 7.63 -12.00
N LYS A 133 9.60 6.96 -10.87
CA LYS A 133 10.46 5.78 -10.76
C LYS A 133 9.61 4.54 -10.47
N VAL A 134 9.62 3.58 -11.38
CA VAL A 134 8.98 2.28 -11.15
C VAL A 134 9.78 1.49 -10.13
N LEU A 135 9.14 1.09 -9.03
CA LEU A 135 9.73 0.32 -7.93
C LEU A 135 9.38 -1.16 -7.99
N LEU A 136 8.18 -1.48 -8.48
CA LEU A 136 7.70 -2.83 -8.71
C LEU A 136 6.77 -2.80 -9.93
N ASP A 137 6.92 -3.79 -10.81
CA ASP A 137 6.03 -3.99 -11.95
C ASP A 137 5.86 -5.49 -12.20
N ASN A 138 4.62 -5.97 -12.15
CA ASN A 138 4.27 -7.35 -12.43
C ASN A 138 2.85 -7.43 -13.02
N GLU A 139 2.35 -8.65 -13.28
CA GLU A 139 1.03 -8.87 -13.89
C GLU A 139 -0.15 -8.34 -13.05
N GLU A 140 0.04 -8.08 -11.75
CA GLU A 140 -1.04 -7.70 -10.84
C GLU A 140 -0.99 -6.24 -10.41
N VAL A 141 0.21 -5.67 -10.21
CA VAL A 141 0.41 -4.32 -9.68
C VAL A 141 1.64 -3.65 -10.28
N LYS A 142 1.53 -2.34 -10.49
CA LYS A 142 2.67 -1.46 -10.71
C LYS A 142 2.77 -0.49 -9.53
N VAL A 143 3.93 -0.38 -8.92
CA VAL A 143 4.22 0.59 -7.86
C VAL A 143 5.23 1.60 -8.37
N THR A 144 4.84 2.86 -8.34
CA THR A 144 5.66 3.96 -8.82
C THR A 144 5.89 4.97 -7.70
N GLN A 145 7.14 5.31 -7.46
CA GLN A 145 7.52 6.44 -6.63
C GLN A 145 7.48 7.71 -7.47
N VAL A 146 6.82 8.74 -6.94
CA VAL A 146 6.71 10.05 -7.58
C VAL A 146 7.42 11.06 -6.68
N THR A 147 8.36 11.83 -7.24
CA THR A 147 9.10 12.86 -6.53
C THR A 147 9.15 14.13 -7.35
N PHE A 148 8.62 15.22 -6.80
CA PHE A 148 8.72 16.55 -7.37
C PHE A 148 9.65 17.42 -6.51
N GLU A 149 10.71 17.92 -7.11
CA GLU A 149 11.50 18.99 -6.50
C GLU A 149 10.73 20.32 -6.58
N PRO A 150 11.03 21.29 -5.70
CA PRO A 150 10.37 22.60 -5.75
C PRO A 150 10.47 23.25 -7.15
N GLY A 151 9.32 23.51 -7.77
CA GLY A 151 9.20 24.09 -9.11
C GLY A 151 9.37 23.09 -10.26
N GLN A 152 9.60 21.82 -9.99
CA GLN A 152 9.62 20.77 -11.02
C GLN A 152 8.20 20.49 -11.51
N GLY A 153 8.04 20.26 -12.79
CA GLY A 153 6.82 19.78 -13.43
C GLY A 153 7.08 18.47 -14.16
N ASP A 154 6.04 17.88 -14.64
CA ASP A 154 6.04 16.71 -15.51
C ASP A 154 5.33 16.98 -16.83
N GLU A 155 5.50 16.09 -17.78
CA GLU A 155 4.82 16.15 -19.07
C GLU A 155 3.39 15.57 -18.95
N MET A 156 2.49 16.00 -19.83
CA MET A 156 1.11 15.50 -19.88
C MET A 156 1.11 13.98 -20.11
N HIS A 157 0.45 13.26 -19.23
CA HIS A 157 0.41 11.81 -19.23
C HIS A 157 -0.95 11.29 -18.76
N GLN A 158 -1.11 9.97 -18.72
CA GLN A 158 -2.34 9.30 -18.27
C GLN A 158 -2.03 8.30 -17.17
N HIS A 159 -2.99 8.14 -16.25
CA HIS A 159 -2.97 7.12 -15.23
C HIS A 159 -4.11 6.12 -15.43
N GLY A 160 -3.85 4.85 -15.11
CA GLY A 160 -4.91 3.87 -14.88
C GLY A 160 -5.58 4.08 -13.52
N VAL A 161 -6.34 3.08 -13.10
CA VAL A 161 -6.90 3.06 -11.74
C VAL A 161 -5.75 2.92 -10.74
N MET A 162 -5.67 3.85 -9.79
CA MET A 162 -4.56 3.90 -8.83
C MET A 162 -5.02 4.27 -7.43
N SER A 163 -4.17 3.98 -6.46
CA SER A 163 -4.22 4.50 -5.10
C SER A 163 -2.92 5.20 -4.81
N ILE A 164 -2.99 6.33 -4.12
CA ILE A 164 -1.83 7.17 -3.81
C ILE A 164 -1.67 7.24 -2.30
N TYR A 165 -0.42 7.23 -1.83
CA TYR A 165 -0.06 7.61 -0.47
C TYR A 165 1.03 8.68 -0.52
N GLY A 166 0.73 9.85 0.02
CA GLY A 166 1.67 10.97 0.13
C GLY A 166 2.60 10.78 1.32
N ILE A 167 3.86 10.43 1.09
CA ILE A 167 4.87 10.28 2.14
C ILE A 167 5.21 11.66 2.71
N THR A 168 5.50 12.60 1.82
CA THR A 168 5.75 14.00 2.13
C THR A 168 4.78 14.85 1.33
N GLY A 169 4.12 15.76 2.00
CA GLY A 169 3.18 16.67 1.39
C GLY A 169 3.84 17.86 0.70
N GLY A 170 3.01 18.69 0.11
CA GLY A 170 3.44 19.90 -0.58
C GLY A 170 2.32 20.58 -1.33
N LYS A 171 2.64 21.67 -2.01
CA LYS A 171 1.72 22.40 -2.88
C LYS A 171 1.94 21.94 -4.32
N LEU A 172 0.91 21.37 -4.93
CA LEU A 172 0.92 20.91 -6.31
C LEU A 172 0.03 21.80 -7.19
N GLN A 173 0.42 21.93 -8.44
CA GLN A 173 -0.39 22.51 -9.50
C GLN A 173 -0.66 21.41 -10.54
N ASN A 174 -1.93 21.15 -10.80
CA ASN A 174 -2.36 20.18 -11.81
C ASN A 174 -2.95 20.92 -13.01
N THR A 175 -2.52 20.57 -14.22
CA THR A 175 -3.04 21.11 -15.47
C THR A 175 -3.78 20.01 -16.21
N SER A 176 -5.07 20.22 -16.47
CA SER A 176 -5.90 19.29 -17.25
C SER A 176 -5.67 19.46 -18.75
N PRO A 177 -6.03 18.46 -19.60
CA PRO A 177 -5.85 18.54 -21.06
C PRO A 177 -6.54 19.75 -21.73
N ASP A 178 -7.59 20.29 -21.12
CA ASP A 178 -8.30 21.49 -21.60
C ASP A 178 -7.60 22.80 -21.19
N GLY A 179 -6.44 22.74 -20.54
CA GLY A 179 -5.68 23.87 -20.04
C GLY A 179 -6.16 24.41 -18.69
N THR A 180 -7.14 23.77 -18.05
CA THR A 180 -7.59 24.16 -16.72
C THR A 180 -6.51 23.85 -15.67
N VAL A 181 -6.14 24.86 -14.88
CA VAL A 181 -5.12 24.76 -13.84
C VAL A 181 -5.80 24.74 -12.46
N ARG A 182 -5.38 23.81 -11.60
CA ARG A 182 -5.84 23.71 -10.21
C ARG A 182 -4.64 23.58 -9.28
N GLU A 183 -4.68 24.31 -8.18
CA GLU A 183 -3.71 24.17 -7.09
C GLU A 183 -4.33 23.33 -5.97
N MET A 184 -3.51 22.50 -5.34
CA MET A 184 -3.91 21.69 -4.21
C MET A 184 -2.78 21.62 -3.16
N GLU A 185 -3.16 21.64 -1.89
CA GLU A 185 -2.29 21.30 -0.78
C GLU A 185 -2.42 19.81 -0.50
N VAL A 186 -1.32 19.09 -0.56
CA VAL A 186 -1.25 17.65 -0.23
C VAL A 186 -0.57 17.53 1.12
N PRO A 187 -1.25 17.07 2.19
CA PRO A 187 -0.62 16.84 3.47
C PRO A 187 0.22 15.56 3.48
N ASP A 188 1.14 15.44 4.45
CA ASP A 188 1.79 14.18 4.77
C ASP A 188 0.73 13.13 5.13
N GLY A 189 0.89 11.90 4.64
CA GLY A 189 -0.06 10.82 4.88
C GLY A 189 -1.38 10.92 4.10
N PHE A 190 -1.44 11.76 3.06
CA PHE A 190 -2.58 11.83 2.14
C PHE A 190 -2.83 10.46 1.46
N VAL A 191 -4.10 10.11 1.30
CA VAL A 191 -4.58 8.94 0.53
C VAL A 191 -5.80 9.31 -0.29
#